data_a8eaeed51f40c0ea695a4214ec98e032
#
_entry.id   a8eaeed51f40c0ea695a4214ec98e032
#
_cell.length_a   1.000
_cell.length_b   1.000
_cell.length_c   1.000
_cell.angle_alpha   90.00
_cell.angle_beta   90.00
_cell.angle_gamma   90.00
#
_symmetry.space_group_name_H-M   'P 1'
#
loop_
_entity.id
_entity.type
_entity.pdbx_description
1 polymer ?
#
loop_
_entity_poly.entity_id
_entity_poly.type
_entity_poly.pdbx_seq_one_letter_code
_entity_poly.pdbx_strand_id
1 'polypeptide(L)'
;MFGTTRFLIKFAATVALVTTVANQAEASNGAFMKTAGQTSIPIGHYQFCKTSPEECRTKTRGDVRVKLNDQNWNALLKVNYDANLQIAPITDVELYGTEEFWAYSDTAGDCEDYVLVKRRALMAMGWPPAALLITVVRQRNGEGHAVLTVRTDRGDLVLDNLETEVRLWNQTDYTYLKRQSKNHTGKWETITDGRVTSVGAVSSN
;
A
#
# COMPACT_ATOMS: atom_id res chain seq x y z
N MET A 1 10.48 44.49 -72.62
CA MET A 1 10.80 43.13 -72.07
C MET A 1 11.12 43.32 -70.58
N PHE A 2 10.16 43.01 -69.73
CA PHE A 2 10.33 43.13 -68.27
C PHE A 2 10.38 41.71 -67.68
N GLY A 3 11.52 41.35 -67.14
CA GLY A 3 11.70 40.08 -66.41
C GLY A 3 11.33 40.19 -64.94
N THR A 4 10.32 39.49 -64.52
CA THR A 4 9.89 39.40 -63.11
C THR A 4 10.60 38.26 -62.42
N THR A 5 11.51 38.60 -61.50
CA THR A 5 12.19 37.64 -60.63
C THR A 5 11.31 37.29 -59.41
N ARG A 6 10.84 36.06 -59.34
CA ARG A 6 10.09 35.53 -58.18
C ARG A 6 11.07 35.09 -57.09
N PHE A 7 11.04 35.75 -55.95
CA PHE A 7 11.70 35.32 -54.71
C PHE A 7 10.84 34.26 -54.01
N LEU A 8 11.38 33.05 -53.89
CA LEU A 8 10.79 31.97 -53.11
C LEU A 8 11.34 32.06 -51.65
N ILE A 9 10.51 32.51 -50.74
CA ILE A 9 10.79 32.45 -49.29
C ILE A 9 10.46 31.05 -48.80
N LYS A 10 11.48 30.28 -48.40
CA LYS A 10 11.30 28.98 -47.73
C LYS A 10 11.09 29.25 -46.25
N PHE A 11 9.89 29.01 -45.78
CA PHE A 11 9.59 28.93 -44.32
C PHE A 11 10.09 27.58 -43.82
N ALA A 12 11.12 27.59 -42.97
CA ALA A 12 11.52 26.43 -42.19
C ALA A 12 10.66 26.39 -40.94
N ALA A 13 9.71 25.46 -40.85
CA ALA A 13 8.94 25.20 -39.63
C ALA A 13 9.80 24.34 -38.68
N THR A 14 10.33 24.97 -37.68
CA THR A 14 11.01 24.26 -36.56
C THR A 14 9.94 23.71 -35.63
N VAL A 15 9.68 22.41 -35.71
CA VAL A 15 8.83 21.71 -34.73
C VAL A 15 9.64 21.51 -33.46
N ALA A 16 9.32 22.26 -32.41
CA ALA A 16 9.84 22.04 -31.08
C ALA A 16 9.18 20.79 -30.48
N LEU A 17 9.90 19.69 -30.42
CA LEU A 17 9.51 18.47 -29.71
C LEU A 17 9.70 18.71 -28.22
N VAL A 18 8.66 19.16 -27.52
CA VAL A 18 8.67 19.29 -26.05
C VAL A 18 8.52 17.90 -25.46
N THR A 19 9.59 17.37 -24.91
CA THR A 19 9.63 16.07 -24.25
C THR A 19 8.92 16.11 -22.92
N THR A 20 7.73 15.51 -22.81
CA THR A 20 6.95 15.29 -21.56
C THR A 20 7.45 14.08 -20.74
N VAL A 21 8.76 13.83 -20.68
CA VAL A 21 9.31 12.63 -20.03
C VAL A 21 9.41 12.77 -18.49
N ALA A 22 9.41 14.01 -17.96
CA ALA A 22 9.61 14.25 -16.54
C ALA A 22 8.44 13.78 -15.63
N ASN A 23 7.19 13.88 -16.11
CA ASN A 23 6.01 13.55 -15.30
C ASN A 23 5.80 12.04 -15.05
N GLN A 24 6.28 11.16 -15.92
CA GLN A 24 6.12 9.71 -15.73
C GLN A 24 7.07 9.13 -14.68
N ALA A 25 8.25 9.69 -14.53
CA ALA A 25 9.23 9.23 -13.54
C ALA A 25 8.83 9.61 -12.11
N GLU A 26 8.23 10.79 -11.90
CA GLU A 26 7.73 11.20 -10.57
C GLU A 26 6.48 10.43 -10.16
N ALA A 27 5.55 10.18 -11.07
CA ALA A 27 4.36 9.36 -10.82
C ALA A 27 4.73 7.92 -10.45
N SER A 28 5.74 7.32 -11.09
CA SER A 28 6.22 5.98 -10.76
C SER A 28 6.95 5.92 -9.41
N ASN A 29 7.65 6.99 -9.01
CA ASN A 29 8.37 7.06 -7.74
C ASN A 29 7.42 7.18 -6.52
N GLY A 30 6.24 7.78 -6.70
CA GLY A 30 5.18 7.86 -5.68
C GLY A 30 4.37 6.57 -5.52
N ALA A 31 4.39 5.66 -6.49
CA ALA A 31 3.63 4.40 -6.42
C ALA A 31 4.21 3.38 -5.42
N PHE A 32 5.43 3.58 -4.95
CA PHE A 32 6.13 2.68 -4.03
C PHE A 32 6.39 3.36 -2.68
N MET A 33 5.97 2.71 -1.59
CA MET A 33 6.23 3.19 -0.23
C MET A 33 7.73 3.21 0.07
N LYS A 34 8.22 4.31 0.60
CA LYS A 34 9.57 4.45 1.15
C LYS A 34 9.54 4.17 2.65
N THR A 35 10.55 3.48 3.15
CA THR A 35 10.69 3.20 4.59
C THR A 35 11.98 3.79 5.12
N ALA A 36 11.96 4.25 6.41
CA ALA A 36 13.07 4.88 7.13
C ALA A 36 13.51 4.00 8.27
N GLY A 37 14.04 2.94 8.20
CA GLY A 37 14.59 2.13 9.29
C GLY A 37 13.56 1.42 10.17
N GLN A 38 14.07 0.69 11.14
CA GLN A 38 13.31 -0.19 12.01
C GLN A 38 12.53 0.61 13.06
N THR A 39 11.31 0.15 13.39
CA THR A 39 10.44 0.74 14.41
C THR A 39 9.86 -0.33 15.34
N SER A 40 9.11 0.12 16.35
CA SER A 40 8.42 -0.77 17.30
C SER A 40 7.34 -1.60 16.62
N ILE A 41 7.24 -2.86 17.04
CA ILE A 41 6.13 -3.74 16.69
C ILE A 41 4.83 -3.24 17.33
N PRO A 42 3.65 -3.26 16.65
CA PRO A 42 2.35 -3.05 17.29
C PRO A 42 2.12 -4.06 18.41
N ILE A 43 1.44 -3.63 19.49
CA ILE A 43 1.26 -4.51 20.65
C ILE A 43 0.44 -5.76 20.32
N GLY A 44 -0.63 -5.64 19.54
CA GLY A 44 -1.44 -6.77 19.10
C GLY A 44 -0.62 -7.75 18.26
N HIS A 45 0.18 -7.27 17.30
CA HIS A 45 1.08 -8.15 16.54
C HIS A 45 2.15 -8.82 17.40
N TYR A 46 2.68 -8.13 18.41
CA TYR A 46 3.62 -8.73 19.35
C TYR A 46 2.99 -9.88 20.13
N GLN A 47 1.74 -9.73 20.59
CA GLN A 47 1.01 -10.78 21.29
C GLN A 47 0.65 -11.93 20.34
N PHE A 48 0.19 -11.65 19.12
CA PHE A 48 -0.03 -12.62 18.08
C PHE A 48 1.22 -13.46 17.79
N CYS A 49 2.40 -12.84 17.76
CA CYS A 49 3.67 -13.55 17.57
C CYS A 49 4.04 -14.50 18.73
N LYS A 50 3.48 -14.33 19.92
CA LYS A 50 3.68 -15.28 21.03
C LYS A 50 2.84 -16.53 20.87
N THR A 51 1.63 -16.41 20.36
CA THR A 51 0.70 -17.51 20.12
C THR A 51 0.93 -18.21 18.78
N SER A 52 1.42 -17.47 17.79
CA SER A 52 1.68 -17.96 16.42
C SER A 52 3.11 -17.59 15.96
N PRO A 53 4.15 -18.14 16.61
CA PRO A 53 5.53 -17.71 16.38
C PRO A 53 6.04 -18.00 14.96
N GLU A 54 5.50 -18.97 14.26
CA GLU A 54 5.82 -19.30 12.87
C GLU A 54 5.48 -18.15 11.92
N GLU A 55 4.42 -17.40 12.20
CA GLU A 55 4.01 -16.22 11.42
C GLU A 55 5.02 -15.07 11.49
N CYS A 56 5.81 -15.02 12.56
CA CYS A 56 6.66 -13.88 12.89
C CYS A 56 8.17 -14.16 12.80
N ARG A 57 8.59 -15.37 12.50
CA ARG A 57 10.02 -15.75 12.50
C ARG A 57 10.60 -15.93 11.10
N THR A 58 9.80 -15.72 10.06
CA THR A 58 10.22 -15.97 8.68
C THR A 58 11.14 -14.85 8.19
N LYS A 59 12.35 -15.21 7.81
CA LYS A 59 13.24 -14.36 7.02
C LYS A 59 12.80 -14.43 5.57
N THR A 60 12.66 -13.28 4.95
CA THR A 60 12.16 -13.14 3.57
C THR A 60 13.19 -12.46 2.68
N ARG A 61 13.04 -12.61 1.36
CA ARG A 61 13.82 -11.87 0.36
C ARG A 61 13.12 -10.55 0.05
N GLY A 62 13.66 -9.44 0.56
CA GLY A 62 12.98 -8.15 0.59
C GLY A 62 12.72 -7.46 -0.73
N ASP A 63 13.38 -7.82 -1.79
CA ASP A 63 13.26 -7.26 -3.15
C ASP A 63 12.21 -7.97 -4.02
N VAL A 64 11.58 -9.02 -3.49
CA VAL A 64 10.50 -9.73 -4.21
C VAL A 64 9.27 -8.85 -4.30
N ARG A 65 8.73 -8.75 -5.52
CA ARG A 65 7.46 -8.09 -5.85
C ARG A 65 6.63 -9.02 -6.72
N VAL A 66 5.31 -8.94 -6.59
CA VAL A 66 4.40 -9.72 -7.43
C VAL A 66 4.23 -9.03 -8.78
N LYS A 67 4.35 -9.77 -9.88
CA LYS A 67 4.05 -9.26 -11.21
C LYS A 67 2.54 -9.06 -11.34
N LEU A 68 2.10 -7.83 -11.56
CA LEU A 68 0.68 -7.50 -11.72
C LEU A 68 0.21 -7.76 -13.15
N ASN A 69 -0.32 -8.95 -13.37
CA ASN A 69 -1.05 -9.35 -14.57
C ASN A 69 -2.55 -9.50 -14.24
N ASP A 70 -3.39 -9.78 -15.24
CA ASP A 70 -4.83 -9.89 -15.07
C ASP A 70 -5.23 -11.00 -14.06
N GLN A 71 -4.54 -12.13 -14.05
CA GLN A 71 -4.79 -13.21 -13.10
C GLN A 71 -4.52 -12.77 -11.67
N ASN A 72 -3.37 -12.12 -11.42
CA ASN A 72 -3.00 -11.64 -10.10
C ASN A 72 -3.88 -10.46 -9.66
N TRP A 73 -4.26 -9.58 -10.59
CA TRP A 73 -5.21 -8.52 -10.32
C TRP A 73 -6.56 -9.07 -9.87
N ASN A 74 -7.11 -10.03 -10.60
CA ASN A 74 -8.37 -10.68 -10.25
C ASN A 74 -8.30 -11.44 -8.91
N ALA A 75 -7.14 -12.05 -8.59
CA ALA A 75 -6.92 -12.68 -7.29
C ALA A 75 -6.98 -11.66 -6.14
N LEU A 76 -6.37 -10.47 -6.30
CA LEU A 76 -6.45 -9.40 -5.31
C LEU A 76 -7.88 -8.93 -5.08
N LEU A 77 -8.62 -8.65 -6.16
CA LEU A 77 -10.00 -8.22 -6.09
C LEU A 77 -10.87 -9.27 -5.38
N LYS A 78 -10.70 -10.54 -5.76
CA LYS A 78 -11.46 -11.64 -5.16
C LYS A 78 -11.17 -11.81 -3.67
N VAL A 79 -9.90 -11.83 -3.28
CA VAL A 79 -9.52 -11.98 -1.86
C VAL A 79 -10.00 -10.80 -1.03
N ASN A 80 -9.91 -9.57 -1.54
CA ASN A 80 -10.43 -8.40 -0.84
C ASN A 80 -11.95 -8.50 -0.65
N TYR A 81 -12.67 -8.80 -1.72
CA TYR A 81 -14.11 -8.91 -1.72
C TYR A 81 -14.61 -10.05 -0.80
N ASP A 82 -14.05 -11.25 -0.94
CA ASP A 82 -14.48 -12.41 -0.17
C ASP A 82 -14.29 -12.21 1.34
N ALA A 83 -13.11 -11.71 1.76
CA ALA A 83 -12.86 -11.43 3.17
C ALA A 83 -13.78 -10.33 3.71
N ASN A 84 -14.02 -9.26 2.94
CA ASN A 84 -14.92 -8.18 3.36
C ASN A 84 -16.38 -8.62 3.46
N LEU A 85 -16.79 -9.62 2.67
CA LEU A 85 -18.14 -10.16 2.72
C LEU A 85 -18.32 -11.19 3.84
N GLN A 86 -17.30 -12.00 4.11
CA GLN A 86 -17.38 -13.15 5.01
C GLN A 86 -17.25 -12.76 6.48
N ILE A 87 -16.40 -11.77 6.79
CA ILE A 87 -16.12 -11.35 8.16
C ILE A 87 -17.04 -10.20 8.55
N ALA A 88 -17.81 -10.35 9.63
CA ALA A 88 -18.60 -9.26 10.21
C ALA A 88 -17.69 -8.31 10.99
N PRO A 89 -17.82 -6.98 10.81
CA PRO A 89 -17.01 -6.00 11.52
C PRO A 89 -17.45 -5.88 12.98
N ILE A 90 -16.74 -6.54 13.88
CA ILE A 90 -16.95 -6.51 15.34
C ILE A 90 -15.62 -6.25 15.99
N THR A 91 -15.59 -5.31 16.95
CA THR A 91 -14.35 -4.92 17.63
C THR A 91 -13.84 -5.99 18.57
N ASP A 92 -12.54 -5.99 18.84
CA ASP A 92 -11.91 -6.89 19.81
C ASP A 92 -12.50 -6.75 21.22
N VAL A 93 -12.89 -5.55 21.61
CA VAL A 93 -13.55 -5.32 22.91
C VAL A 93 -14.88 -6.06 22.98
N GLU A 94 -15.66 -6.09 21.89
CA GLU A 94 -16.95 -6.79 21.84
C GLU A 94 -16.78 -8.31 21.76
N LEU A 95 -15.75 -8.80 21.04
CA LEU A 95 -15.50 -10.23 20.86
C LEU A 95 -14.76 -10.87 22.04
N TYR A 96 -13.73 -10.19 22.55
CA TYR A 96 -12.74 -10.75 23.48
C TYR A 96 -12.58 -9.98 24.78
N GLY A 97 -13.24 -8.80 24.92
CA GLY A 97 -13.12 -7.96 26.12
C GLY A 97 -11.74 -7.29 26.29
N THR A 98 -10.97 -7.17 25.20
CA THR A 98 -9.64 -6.53 25.17
C THR A 98 -9.53 -5.60 23.95
N GLU A 99 -8.65 -4.60 24.00
CA GLU A 99 -8.56 -3.58 22.93
C GLU A 99 -7.82 -4.07 21.68
N GLU A 100 -6.95 -5.07 21.79
CA GLU A 100 -6.08 -5.53 20.70
C GLU A 100 -5.88 -7.06 20.80
N PHE A 101 -6.55 -7.82 19.97
CA PHE A 101 -6.44 -9.29 19.93
C PHE A 101 -6.40 -9.82 18.51
N TRP A 102 -5.25 -9.76 17.89
CA TRP A 102 -5.04 -10.22 16.53
C TRP A 102 -5.24 -11.72 16.39
N ALA A 103 -6.19 -12.12 15.57
CA ALA A 103 -6.55 -13.52 15.35
C ALA A 103 -6.90 -13.82 13.88
N TYR A 104 -6.81 -15.08 13.50
CA TYR A 104 -7.42 -15.53 12.28
C TYR A 104 -8.91 -15.80 12.54
N SER A 105 -9.76 -14.89 12.12
CA SER A 105 -11.22 -15.05 12.25
C SER A 105 -11.86 -15.33 10.89
N ASP A 106 -12.78 -16.28 10.86
CA ASP A 106 -13.50 -16.62 9.64
C ASP A 106 -14.94 -16.03 9.63
N THR A 107 -15.40 -15.42 10.72
CA THR A 107 -16.80 -14.96 10.86
C THR A 107 -16.97 -13.55 11.36
N ALA A 108 -16.13 -13.08 12.28
CA ALA A 108 -16.22 -11.75 12.86
C ALA A 108 -14.82 -11.29 13.34
N GLY A 109 -14.53 -10.00 13.23
CA GLY A 109 -13.26 -9.43 13.64
C GLY A 109 -13.15 -7.97 13.23
N ASP A 110 -12.05 -7.34 13.61
CA ASP A 110 -11.77 -5.96 13.21
C ASP A 110 -10.63 -5.84 12.17
N CYS A 111 -10.05 -4.67 11.98
CA CYS A 111 -9.24 -4.39 10.79
C CYS A 111 -8.03 -5.31 10.62
N GLU A 112 -7.34 -5.70 11.68
CA GLU A 112 -6.17 -6.58 11.61
C GLU A 112 -6.52 -8.03 11.30
N ASP A 113 -7.69 -8.52 11.77
CA ASP A 113 -8.16 -9.87 11.47
C ASP A 113 -8.43 -10.01 9.97
N TYR A 114 -9.08 -9.01 9.35
CA TYR A 114 -9.24 -8.97 7.89
C TYR A 114 -7.88 -9.00 7.18
N VAL A 115 -6.90 -8.25 7.68
CA VAL A 115 -5.55 -8.22 7.09
C VAL A 115 -4.89 -9.58 7.18
N LEU A 116 -4.97 -10.26 8.33
CA LEU A 116 -4.43 -11.60 8.55
C LEU A 116 -5.07 -12.62 7.60
N VAL A 117 -6.40 -12.61 7.48
CA VAL A 117 -7.15 -13.52 6.59
C VAL A 117 -6.79 -13.29 5.13
N LYS A 118 -6.79 -12.04 4.64
CA LYS A 118 -6.40 -11.70 3.28
C LYS A 118 -4.96 -12.11 2.96
N ARG A 119 -4.05 -11.85 3.91
CA ARG A 119 -2.64 -12.23 3.79
C ARG A 119 -2.49 -13.75 3.68
N ARG A 120 -3.13 -14.52 4.57
CA ARG A 120 -3.13 -16.00 4.55
C ARG A 120 -3.69 -16.55 3.24
N ALA A 121 -4.80 -15.99 2.74
CA ALA A 121 -5.42 -16.42 1.49
C ALA A 121 -4.46 -16.22 0.29
N LEU A 122 -3.81 -15.07 0.18
CA LEU A 122 -2.83 -14.82 -0.87
C LEU A 122 -1.58 -15.70 -0.74
N MET A 123 -1.10 -15.93 0.49
CA MET A 123 0.02 -16.86 0.74
C MET A 123 -0.33 -18.29 0.32
N ALA A 124 -1.57 -18.74 0.56
CA ALA A 124 -2.05 -20.05 0.11
C ALA A 124 -2.11 -20.18 -1.43
N MET A 125 -2.21 -19.05 -2.15
CA MET A 125 -2.09 -18.98 -3.62
C MET A 125 -0.62 -18.92 -4.09
N GLY A 126 0.35 -19.03 -3.18
CA GLY A 126 1.79 -19.01 -3.48
C GLY A 126 2.42 -17.62 -3.51
N TRP A 127 1.74 -16.60 -3.03
CA TRP A 127 2.32 -15.25 -2.96
C TRP A 127 3.38 -15.15 -1.87
N PRO A 128 4.52 -14.49 -2.13
CA PRO A 128 5.61 -14.44 -1.18
C PRO A 128 5.29 -13.51 0.01
N PRO A 129 5.57 -13.93 1.26
CA PRO A 129 5.33 -13.08 2.44
C PRO A 129 6.00 -11.70 2.36
N ALA A 130 7.15 -11.59 1.68
CA ALA A 130 7.85 -10.31 1.45
C ALA A 130 7.06 -9.29 0.62
N ALA A 131 6.04 -9.73 -0.10
CA ALA A 131 5.16 -8.89 -0.88
C ALA A 131 3.83 -8.58 -0.16
N LEU A 132 3.54 -9.20 0.98
CA LEU A 132 2.26 -9.12 1.71
C LEU A 132 2.53 -8.58 3.12
N LEU A 133 2.48 -7.26 3.27
CA LEU A 133 2.94 -6.58 4.48
C LEU A 133 1.77 -5.95 5.24
N ILE A 134 1.57 -6.38 6.48
CA ILE A 134 0.63 -5.73 7.41
C ILE A 134 1.10 -4.29 7.62
N THR A 135 0.20 -3.33 7.49
CA THR A 135 0.52 -1.90 7.50
C THR A 135 -0.43 -1.17 8.42
N VAL A 136 0.14 -0.39 9.35
CA VAL A 136 -0.63 0.47 10.26
C VAL A 136 -0.71 1.86 9.66
N VAL A 137 -1.92 2.37 9.59
CA VAL A 137 -2.26 3.69 9.08
C VAL A 137 -3.09 4.47 10.10
N ARG A 138 -3.29 5.74 9.85
CA ARG A 138 -4.23 6.60 10.57
C ARG A 138 -5.27 7.12 9.57
N GLN A 139 -6.53 7.00 9.94
CA GLN A 139 -7.66 7.55 9.20
C GLN A 139 -7.73 9.08 9.32
N ARG A 140 -8.54 9.75 8.49
CA ARG A 140 -8.75 11.21 8.57
C ARG A 140 -9.35 11.68 9.90
N ASN A 141 -10.16 10.83 10.56
CA ASN A 141 -10.74 11.10 11.88
C ASN A 141 -9.73 10.94 13.03
N GLY A 142 -8.50 10.51 12.73
CA GLY A 142 -7.43 10.30 13.70
C GLY A 142 -7.33 8.89 14.28
N GLU A 143 -8.29 8.02 14.00
CA GLU A 143 -8.30 6.64 14.47
C GLU A 143 -7.22 5.80 13.78
N GLY A 144 -6.69 4.82 14.55
CA GLY A 144 -5.79 3.80 14.03
C GLY A 144 -6.53 2.84 13.11
N HIS A 145 -5.82 2.27 12.13
CA HIS A 145 -6.37 1.29 11.23
C HIS A 145 -5.26 0.39 10.67
N ALA A 146 -5.61 -0.85 10.32
CA ALA A 146 -4.71 -1.79 9.67
C ALA A 146 -5.18 -2.14 8.27
N VAL A 147 -4.24 -2.19 7.32
CA VAL A 147 -4.49 -2.59 5.93
C VAL A 147 -3.41 -3.57 5.46
N LEU A 148 -3.72 -4.37 4.44
CA LEU A 148 -2.72 -5.20 3.79
C LEU A 148 -2.09 -4.45 2.62
N THR A 149 -0.80 -4.16 2.72
CA THR A 149 -0.01 -3.67 1.59
C THR A 149 0.49 -4.84 0.75
N VAL A 150 0.17 -4.82 -0.54
CA VAL A 150 0.65 -5.79 -1.53
C VAL A 150 1.67 -5.12 -2.44
N ARG A 151 2.92 -5.58 -2.37
CA ARG A 151 4.02 -5.04 -3.18
C ARG A 151 4.02 -5.67 -4.57
N THR A 152 3.74 -4.86 -5.58
CA THR A 152 3.73 -5.29 -6.99
C THR A 152 4.81 -4.60 -7.82
N ASP A 153 5.02 -5.04 -9.03
CA ASP A 153 5.92 -4.38 -10.01
C ASP A 153 5.38 -3.03 -10.51
N ARG A 154 4.09 -2.72 -10.26
CA ARG A 154 3.44 -1.47 -10.66
C ARG A 154 3.19 -0.50 -9.51
N GLY A 155 3.50 -0.88 -8.27
CA GLY A 155 3.32 -0.08 -7.07
C GLY A 155 2.88 -0.92 -5.87
N ASP A 156 2.78 -0.28 -4.73
CA ASP A 156 2.28 -0.90 -3.51
C ASP A 156 0.76 -0.67 -3.45
N LEU A 157 -0.01 -1.77 -3.60
CA LEU A 157 -1.48 -1.79 -3.57
C LEU A 157 -1.97 -2.00 -2.14
N VAL A 158 -3.20 -1.57 -1.86
CA VAL A 158 -3.84 -1.70 -0.54
C VAL A 158 -5.12 -2.51 -0.66
N LEU A 159 -5.24 -3.55 0.18
CA LEU A 159 -6.47 -4.28 0.44
C LEU A 159 -6.99 -3.86 1.82
N ASP A 160 -8.24 -3.45 1.87
CA ASP A 160 -8.86 -2.79 3.01
C ASP A 160 -10.26 -3.38 3.30
N ASN A 161 -10.68 -3.42 4.56
CA ASN A 161 -12.03 -3.83 4.92
C ASN A 161 -13.04 -2.66 4.91
N LEU A 162 -12.54 -1.42 4.98
CA LEU A 162 -13.38 -0.22 4.87
C LEU A 162 -13.61 0.21 3.43
N GLU A 163 -12.81 -0.28 2.49
CA GLU A 163 -12.85 0.07 1.07
C GLU A 163 -12.95 -1.17 0.20
N THR A 164 -13.91 -1.17 -0.72
CA THR A 164 -14.08 -2.29 -1.65
C THR A 164 -13.06 -2.29 -2.78
N GLU A 165 -12.54 -1.11 -3.14
CA GLU A 165 -11.61 -0.93 -4.23
C GLU A 165 -10.16 -1.18 -3.78
N VAL A 166 -9.43 -1.97 -4.57
CA VAL A 166 -7.98 -2.10 -4.43
C VAL A 166 -7.31 -0.93 -5.14
N ARG A 167 -6.59 -0.09 -4.38
CA ARG A 167 -5.95 1.13 -4.88
C ARG A 167 -4.45 1.14 -4.59
N LEU A 168 -3.72 2.00 -5.28
CA LEU A 168 -2.36 2.35 -4.88
C LEU A 168 -2.38 3.06 -3.53
N TRP A 169 -1.41 2.79 -2.69
CA TRP A 169 -1.30 3.39 -1.35
C TRP A 169 -1.39 4.92 -1.35
N ASN A 170 -0.79 5.56 -2.36
CA ASN A 170 -0.77 7.02 -2.50
C ASN A 170 -2.09 7.60 -3.03
N GLN A 171 -3.06 6.76 -3.37
CA GLN A 171 -4.42 7.14 -3.78
C GLN A 171 -5.45 6.95 -2.67
N THR A 172 -5.02 6.53 -1.48
CA THR A 172 -5.86 6.43 -0.29
C THR A 172 -5.73 7.69 0.58
N ASP A 173 -6.71 7.93 1.43
CA ASP A 173 -6.75 9.11 2.30
C ASP A 173 -6.04 8.89 3.66
N TYR A 174 -5.37 7.77 3.83
CA TYR A 174 -4.69 7.43 5.08
C TYR A 174 -3.34 8.12 5.24
N THR A 175 -2.96 8.39 6.48
CA THR A 175 -1.57 8.67 6.86
C THR A 175 -0.87 7.35 7.20
N TYR A 176 0.16 6.99 6.46
CA TYR A 176 0.89 5.74 6.65
C TYR A 176 1.96 5.88 7.72
N LEU A 177 1.93 5.03 8.73
CA LEU A 177 2.80 5.13 9.91
C LEU A 177 3.95 4.12 9.85
N LYS A 178 3.63 2.84 9.78
CA LYS A 178 4.60 1.74 9.78
C LYS A 178 4.03 0.50 9.10
N ARG A 179 4.91 -0.38 8.65
CA ARG A 179 4.52 -1.67 8.08
C ARG A 179 5.50 -2.77 8.49
N GLN A 180 5.10 -4.02 8.31
CA GLN A 180 6.03 -5.15 8.42
C GLN A 180 7.24 -4.94 7.50
N SER A 181 8.40 -5.42 7.96
CA SER A 181 9.60 -5.44 7.13
C SER A 181 9.47 -6.46 6.00
N LYS A 182 9.85 -6.06 4.80
CA LYS A 182 9.97 -6.96 3.65
C LYS A 182 11.05 -8.05 3.83
N ASN A 183 11.90 -7.92 4.84
CA ASN A 183 13.01 -8.85 5.10
C ASN A 183 12.73 -9.84 6.23
N HIS A 184 11.70 -9.58 7.05
CA HIS A 184 11.40 -10.40 8.23
C HIS A 184 9.99 -10.15 8.75
N THR A 185 9.17 -11.18 8.88
CA THR A 185 7.74 -11.06 9.21
C THR A 185 7.47 -10.54 10.64
N GLY A 186 8.39 -10.69 11.57
CA GLY A 186 8.27 -10.15 12.95
C GLY A 186 8.92 -8.78 13.16
N LYS A 187 9.46 -8.14 12.11
CA LYS A 187 10.07 -6.80 12.21
C LYS A 187 9.22 -5.75 11.51
N TRP A 188 9.36 -4.51 11.95
CA TRP A 188 8.57 -3.38 11.44
C TRP A 188 9.48 -2.22 11.03
N GLU A 189 9.04 -1.47 10.03
CA GLU A 189 9.74 -0.32 9.46
C GLU A 189 8.82 0.89 9.45
N THR A 190 9.34 2.07 9.80
CA THR A 190 8.61 3.35 9.66
C THR A 190 8.42 3.66 8.18
N ILE A 191 7.24 4.12 7.79
CA ILE A 191 6.97 4.59 6.43
C ILE A 191 7.27 6.09 6.38
N THR A 192 8.01 6.50 5.35
CA THR A 192 8.19 7.90 5.02
C THR A 192 7.07 8.32 4.08
N ASP A 193 5.99 8.86 4.67
CA ASP A 193 4.85 9.36 3.90
C ASP A 193 5.05 10.84 3.59
N GLY A 194 5.62 11.12 2.42
CA GLY A 194 5.86 12.50 1.95
C GLY A 194 4.59 13.29 1.64
N ARG A 195 3.40 12.66 1.73
CA ARG A 195 2.09 13.33 1.57
C ARG A 195 1.62 14.00 2.86
N VAL A 196 2.21 13.63 4.01
CA VAL A 196 2.03 14.39 5.26
C VAL A 196 2.71 15.71 5.10
N THR A 197 2.09 16.56 4.30
CA THR A 197 2.57 17.88 4.03
C THR A 197 2.09 18.85 5.06
N SER A 198 3.02 19.67 5.44
CA SER A 198 2.82 21.09 5.72
C SER A 198 1.37 21.42 6.15
N VAL A 199 1.05 21.11 7.39
CA VAL A 199 0.15 21.97 8.12
C VAL A 199 0.77 23.36 7.94
N GLY A 200 0.08 24.21 7.17
CA GLY A 200 0.58 25.51 6.82
C GLY A 200 1.08 26.21 8.06
N ALA A 201 2.31 26.69 8.00
CA ALA A 201 2.80 27.62 8.99
C ALA A 201 1.80 28.77 9.01
N VAL A 202 0.97 28.82 10.05
CA VAL A 202 0.14 29.98 10.32
C VAL A 202 1.13 31.08 10.66
N SER A 203 1.42 31.94 9.67
CA SER A 203 2.15 33.16 9.91
C SER A 203 1.33 33.98 10.88
N SER A 204 1.76 34.02 12.14
CA SER A 204 1.26 35.02 13.11
C SER A 204 1.84 36.36 12.71
N ASN A 205 0.98 37.23 12.16
CA ASN A 205 1.20 38.68 12.14
C ASN A 205 1.00 39.22 13.56
#